data_df92e200ba42581843dd5f0a92758aa1
#
_entry.id   df92e200ba42581843dd5f0a92758aa1
#
_cell.length_a   1.000
_cell.length_b   1.000
_cell.length_c   1.000
_cell.angle_alpha   90.00
_cell.angle_beta   90.00
_cell.angle_gamma   90.00
#
_symmetry.space_group_name_H-M   'P 1'
#
loop_
_entity.id
_entity.type
_entity.pdbx_description
1 polymer ?
#
loop_
_entity_poly.entity_id
_entity_poly.type
_entity_poly.pdbx_seq_one_letter_code
_entity_poly.pdbx_strand_id
1 'polypeptide(L)' 'MELTLGDLQQIELICIEASAWGLREEVVDEAETLINDGYQPVVAYEMAYNDWVK' A
#
# COMPACT_ATOMS: atom_id res chain seq x y z
N MET A 1 6.67 -15.40 -1.74
CA MET A 1 6.20 -14.50 -0.68
C MET A 1 4.72 -14.76 -0.44
N GLU A 2 4.35 -15.03 0.79
CA GLU A 2 2.97 -15.33 1.13
C GLU A 2 2.31 -14.14 1.81
N LEU A 3 1.06 -13.87 1.43
CA LEU A 3 0.23 -12.88 2.08
C LEU A 3 -0.74 -13.59 3.01
N THR A 4 -0.80 -13.16 4.26
CA THR A 4 -1.80 -13.66 5.18
C THR A 4 -3.11 -12.92 4.97
N LEU A 5 -4.20 -13.44 5.52
CA LEU A 5 -5.48 -12.75 5.49
C LEU A 5 -5.38 -11.38 6.16
N GLY A 6 -4.63 -11.30 7.27
CA GLY A 6 -4.41 -10.01 7.93
C GLY A 6 -3.68 -9.02 7.07
N ASP A 7 -2.67 -9.48 6.29
CA ASP A 7 -1.94 -8.62 5.36
C ASP A 7 -2.87 -8.08 4.28
N LEU A 8 -3.73 -8.94 3.72
CA LEU A 8 -4.67 -8.52 2.69
C LEU A 8 -5.67 -7.49 3.23
N GLN A 9 -6.15 -7.70 4.46
CA GLN A 9 -7.05 -6.75 5.10
C GLN A 9 -6.39 -5.41 5.33
N GLN A 10 -5.13 -5.40 5.75
CA GLN A 10 -4.39 -4.17 5.98
C GLN A 10 -4.18 -3.39 4.68
N ILE A 11 -3.80 -4.09 3.62
CA ILE A 11 -3.64 -3.47 2.30
C ILE A 11 -4.96 -2.88 1.81
N GLU A 12 -6.06 -3.61 2.00
CA GLU A 12 -7.38 -3.14 1.61
C GLU A 12 -7.75 -1.85 2.35
N LEU A 13 -7.50 -1.79 3.66
CA LEU A 13 -7.77 -0.59 4.44
C LEU A 13 -6.94 0.60 3.96
N ILE A 14 -5.67 0.37 3.65
CA ILE A 14 -4.80 1.43 3.13
C ILE A 14 -5.35 1.97 1.81
N CYS A 15 -5.78 1.07 0.91
CA CYS A 15 -6.36 1.47 -0.36
C CYS A 15 -7.66 2.26 -0.18
N ILE A 16 -8.50 1.84 0.75
CA ILE A 16 -9.75 2.54 1.05
C ILE A 16 -9.47 3.95 1.56
N GLU A 17 -8.53 4.08 2.49
CA GLU A 17 -8.18 5.39 3.04
C GLU A 17 -7.53 6.28 1.98
N ALA A 18 -6.65 5.71 1.16
CA ALA A 18 -6.04 6.47 0.07
C ALA A 18 -7.09 6.96 -0.91
N SER A 19 -8.13 6.15 -1.18
CA SER A 19 -9.24 6.57 -2.03
C SER A 19 -9.99 7.76 -1.46
N ALA A 20 -10.15 7.79 -0.14
CA ALA A 20 -10.83 8.90 0.52
C ALA A 20 -10.08 10.22 0.34
N TRP A 21 -8.76 10.16 0.17
CA TRP A 21 -7.93 11.33 -0.10
C TRP A 21 -7.76 11.60 -1.59
N GLY A 22 -8.32 10.74 -2.46
CA GLY A 22 -8.14 10.86 -3.90
C GLY A 22 -6.75 10.45 -4.37
N LEU A 23 -6.05 9.65 -3.58
CA LEU A 23 -4.65 9.29 -3.85
C LEU A 23 -4.44 7.80 -4.06
N ARG A 24 -5.51 7.05 -4.36
CA ARG A 24 -5.41 5.59 -4.47
C ARG A 24 -4.41 5.16 -5.53
N GLU A 25 -4.47 5.77 -6.72
CA GLU A 25 -3.58 5.39 -7.81
C GLU A 25 -2.12 5.66 -7.46
N GLU A 26 -1.87 6.82 -6.86
CA GLU A 26 -0.52 7.21 -6.45
C GLU A 26 0.05 6.24 -5.43
N VAL A 27 -0.74 5.88 -4.43
CA VAL A 27 -0.30 4.96 -3.39
C VAL A 27 -0.05 3.57 -3.97
N VAL A 28 -0.96 3.08 -4.82
CA VAL A 28 -0.81 1.76 -5.44
C VAL A 28 0.42 1.72 -6.33
N ASP A 29 0.63 2.74 -7.15
CA ASP A 29 1.78 2.79 -8.05
C ASP A 29 3.10 2.75 -7.26
N GLU A 30 3.21 3.54 -6.21
CA GLU A 30 4.41 3.55 -5.41
C GLU A 30 4.60 2.23 -4.67
N ALA A 31 3.52 1.67 -4.14
CA ALA A 31 3.60 0.39 -3.45
C ALA A 31 4.08 -0.72 -4.40
N GLU A 32 3.59 -0.74 -5.62
CA GLU A 32 4.03 -1.73 -6.61
C GLU A 32 5.50 -1.58 -6.93
N THR A 33 5.98 -0.34 -7.06
CA THR A 33 7.40 -0.08 -7.27
C THR A 33 8.23 -0.62 -6.11
N LEU A 34 7.78 -0.39 -4.88
CA LEU A 34 8.49 -0.88 -3.71
C LEU A 34 8.49 -2.40 -3.63
N ILE A 35 7.38 -3.03 -3.99
CA ILE A 35 7.31 -4.51 -4.02
C ILE A 35 8.32 -5.05 -5.04
N ASN A 36 8.42 -4.41 -6.20
CA ASN A 36 9.39 -4.82 -7.21
C ASN A 36 10.83 -4.63 -6.72
N ASP A 37 11.05 -3.69 -5.82
CA ASP A 37 12.36 -3.48 -5.22
C ASP A 37 12.68 -4.46 -4.09
N GLY A 38 11.73 -5.30 -3.71
CA GLY A 38 11.96 -6.34 -2.70
C GLY A 38 11.26 -6.14 -1.37
N TYR A 39 10.49 -5.08 -1.21
CA TYR A 39 9.74 -4.86 0.03
C TYR A 39 8.54 -5.80 0.10
N GLN A 40 8.17 -6.19 1.31
CA GLN A 40 6.96 -6.97 1.51
C GLN A 40 5.73 -6.12 1.19
N PRO A 41 4.66 -6.72 0.65
CA PRO A 41 3.48 -5.95 0.22
C PRO A 41 2.90 -5.03 1.29
N VAL A 42 2.70 -5.51 2.51
CA VAL A 42 2.14 -4.67 3.58
C VAL A 42 3.06 -3.48 3.86
N VAL A 43 4.36 -3.73 3.96
CA VAL A 43 5.34 -2.68 4.21
C VAL A 43 5.33 -1.66 3.08
N ALA A 44 5.30 -2.15 1.84
CA ALA A 44 5.28 -1.28 0.66
C ALA A 44 4.06 -0.35 0.67
N TYR A 45 2.88 -0.89 0.96
CA TYR A 45 1.67 -0.08 1.01
C TYR A 45 1.69 0.91 2.16
N GLU A 46 2.23 0.53 3.31
CA GLU A 46 2.36 1.46 4.42
C GLU A 46 3.30 2.61 4.10
N MET A 47 4.43 2.30 3.50
CA MET A 47 5.40 3.32 3.10
C MET A 47 4.79 4.28 2.06
N ALA A 48 4.13 3.71 1.06
CA ALA A 48 3.50 4.50 0.02
C ALA A 48 2.41 5.42 0.60
N TYR A 49 1.59 4.88 1.49
CA TYR A 49 0.55 5.67 2.13
C TYR A 49 1.15 6.84 2.90
N ASN A 50 2.21 6.58 3.66
CA ASN A 50 2.86 7.63 4.46
C ASN A 50 3.52 8.70 3.59
N ASP A 51 3.97 8.34 2.39
CA ASP A 51 4.57 9.30 1.46
C ASP A 51 3.54 10.25 0.86
N TRP A 52 2.35 9.75 0.59
CA TRP A 52 1.31 10.53 -0.09
C TRP A 52 0.31 11.18 0.87
N VAL A 53 0.01 10.51 1.97
CA VAL A 53 -0.97 11.01 2.94
C VAL A 53 -0.21 11.48 4.18
N LYS A 54 -0.02 12.77 4.28
CA LYS A 54 0.73 13.38 5.39
C LYS A 54 -0.13 14.31 6.22
#